data_aeff06c8f7c163c52d36547f42d96869
#
_entry.id   aeff06c8f7c163c52d36547f42d96869
#
_cell.length_a   1.000
_cell.length_b   1.000
_cell.length_c   1.000
_cell.angle_alpha   90.00
_cell.angle_beta   90.00
_cell.angle_gamma   90.00
#
_symmetry.space_group_name_H-M   'P 1'
#
loop_
_entity.id
_entity.type
_entity.pdbx_description
1 polymer ?
#
loop_
_entity_poly.entity_id
_entity_poly.type
_entity_poly.pdbx_seq_one_letter_code
_entity_poly.pdbx_strand_id
1 'polypeptide(L)'
;MSTQQSIIDHIAEVWLAGDADGLDAHVPLAELNIIDSAEIFDLVHYLQDRFRIAVPLQEISPANFRTVDTIASLVERLQRERESVR
;
A
#
# COMPACT_ATOMS: atom_id res chain seq x y z
N MET A 1 11.79 0.83 10.93
CA MET A 1 11.18 0.05 9.85
C MET A 1 10.77 0.99 8.73
N SER A 2 10.89 0.53 7.51
CA SER A 2 10.53 1.35 6.36
C SER A 2 9.05 1.25 6.06
N THR A 3 8.54 2.23 5.33
CA THR A 3 7.16 2.22 4.85
C THR A 3 6.92 0.98 3.99
N GLN A 4 7.86 0.66 3.11
CA GLN A 4 7.74 -0.53 2.26
C GLN A 4 7.65 -1.81 3.08
N GLN A 5 8.49 -1.94 4.10
CA GLN A 5 8.50 -3.15 4.91
C GLN A 5 7.18 -3.33 5.65
N SER A 6 6.62 -2.25 6.19
CA SER A 6 5.32 -2.32 6.86
C SER A 6 4.21 -2.78 5.90
N ILE A 7 4.24 -2.30 4.67
CA ILE A 7 3.25 -2.68 3.67
C ILE A 7 3.44 -4.14 3.27
N ILE A 8 4.68 -4.57 3.06
CA ILE A 8 4.98 -5.96 2.71
C ILE A 8 4.48 -6.90 3.81
N ASP A 9 4.78 -6.57 5.06
CA ASP A 9 4.38 -7.41 6.19
C ASP A 9 2.86 -7.53 6.27
N HIS A 10 2.15 -6.43 6.05
CA HIS A 10 0.69 -6.45 6.09
C HIS A 10 0.11 -7.31 4.96
N ILE A 11 0.62 -7.12 3.74
CA ILE A 11 0.14 -7.89 2.58
C ILE A 11 0.40 -9.38 2.80
N ALA A 12 1.58 -9.73 3.28
CA ALA A 12 1.91 -11.13 3.53
C ALA A 12 0.97 -11.72 4.58
N GLU A 13 0.69 -10.98 5.64
CA GLU A 13 -0.17 -11.49 6.72
C GLU A 13 -1.60 -11.68 6.26
N VAL A 14 -2.16 -10.75 5.50
CA VAL A 14 -3.58 -10.76 5.12
C VAL A 14 -3.84 -11.66 3.92
N TRP A 15 -2.98 -11.62 2.91
CA TRP A 15 -3.25 -12.29 1.64
C TRP A 15 -2.34 -13.49 1.34
N LEU A 16 -1.22 -13.63 2.04
CA LEU A 16 -0.23 -14.67 1.75
C LEU A 16 0.03 -15.59 2.94
N ALA A 17 -0.89 -15.62 3.90
CA ALA A 17 -0.81 -16.48 5.09
C ALA A 17 0.50 -16.30 5.87
N GLY A 18 1.02 -15.09 5.88
CA GLY A 18 2.25 -14.77 6.60
C GLY A 18 3.53 -15.04 5.82
N ASP A 19 3.41 -15.53 4.58
CA ASP A 19 4.58 -15.89 3.78
C ASP A 19 4.93 -14.75 2.82
N ALA A 20 6.00 -14.03 3.11
CA ALA A 20 6.47 -12.94 2.27
C ALA A 20 7.49 -13.36 1.22
N ASP A 21 7.75 -14.65 1.08
CA ASP A 21 8.67 -15.16 0.05
C ASP A 21 8.19 -14.75 -1.33
N GLY A 22 9.09 -14.12 -2.10
CA GLY A 22 8.76 -13.68 -3.44
C GLY A 22 8.04 -12.33 -3.49
N LEU A 23 7.72 -11.76 -2.33
CA LEU A 23 7.06 -10.45 -2.29
C LEU A 23 8.12 -9.38 -1.99
N ASP A 24 8.40 -8.54 -2.98
CA ASP A 24 9.30 -7.40 -2.78
C ASP A 24 8.62 -6.12 -3.26
N ALA A 25 9.36 -5.02 -3.25
CA ALA A 25 8.81 -3.70 -3.55
C ALA A 25 8.36 -3.55 -5.00
N HIS A 26 8.78 -4.43 -5.89
CA HIS A 26 8.53 -4.29 -7.33
C HIS A 26 7.58 -5.34 -7.89
N VAL A 27 7.06 -6.23 -7.06
CA VAL A 27 6.13 -7.27 -7.52
C VAL A 27 4.81 -6.64 -7.94
N PRO A 28 4.32 -6.93 -9.16
CA PRO A 28 3.04 -6.37 -9.62
C PRO A 28 1.87 -7.11 -8.98
N LEU A 29 1.33 -6.52 -7.93
CA LEU A 29 0.36 -7.18 -7.04
C LEU A 29 -0.91 -7.64 -7.76
N ALA A 30 -1.47 -6.79 -8.62
CA ALA A 30 -2.71 -7.13 -9.32
C ALA A 30 -2.46 -8.17 -10.41
N GLU A 31 -1.33 -8.06 -11.10
CA GLU A 31 -1.00 -8.99 -12.19
C GLU A 31 -0.76 -10.40 -11.68
N LEU A 32 -0.29 -10.53 -10.44
CA LEU A 32 -0.07 -11.82 -9.81
C LEU A 32 -1.27 -12.29 -8.98
N ASN A 33 -2.38 -11.56 -9.06
CA ASN A 33 -3.62 -11.88 -8.33
C ASN A 33 -3.41 -11.93 -6.81
N ILE A 34 -2.45 -11.17 -6.30
CA ILE A 34 -2.24 -11.08 -4.86
C ILE A 34 -3.33 -10.23 -4.23
N ILE A 35 -3.66 -9.11 -4.88
CA ILE A 35 -4.69 -8.19 -4.41
C ILE A 35 -5.59 -7.83 -5.60
N ASP A 36 -6.91 -8.00 -5.46
CA ASP A 36 -7.85 -7.57 -6.51
C ASP A 36 -8.38 -6.17 -6.20
N SER A 37 -9.25 -5.67 -7.08
CA SER A 37 -9.72 -4.29 -6.96
C SER A 37 -10.56 -4.06 -5.71
N ALA A 38 -11.29 -5.06 -5.23
CA ALA A 38 -12.05 -4.93 -4.00
C ALA A 38 -11.13 -4.90 -2.79
N GLU A 39 -10.07 -5.69 -2.83
CA GLU A 39 -9.12 -5.78 -1.73
C GLU A 39 -8.26 -4.53 -1.59
N ILE A 40 -8.15 -3.74 -2.66
CA ILE A 40 -7.43 -2.47 -2.60
C ILE A 40 -8.03 -1.57 -1.52
N PHE A 41 -9.36 -1.56 -1.37
CA PHE A 41 -10.00 -0.73 -0.35
C PHE A 41 -9.64 -1.19 1.07
N ASP A 42 -9.49 -2.48 1.28
CA ASP A 42 -9.02 -2.98 2.57
C ASP A 42 -7.59 -2.51 2.85
N LEU A 43 -6.75 -2.53 1.82
CA LEU A 43 -5.38 -2.03 1.96
C LEU A 43 -5.37 -0.53 2.24
N VAL A 44 -6.24 0.23 1.57
CA VAL A 44 -6.36 1.67 1.82
C VAL A 44 -6.72 1.94 3.28
N HIS A 45 -7.66 1.19 3.83
CA HIS A 45 -8.03 1.33 5.25
C HIS A 45 -6.83 1.11 6.16
N TYR A 46 -6.03 0.08 5.87
CA TYR A 46 -4.82 -0.17 6.63
C TYR A 46 -3.85 1.00 6.56
N LEU A 47 -3.64 1.53 5.35
CA LEU A 47 -2.70 2.63 5.14
C LEU A 47 -3.13 3.88 5.89
N GLN A 48 -4.42 4.19 5.86
CA GLN A 48 -4.94 5.37 6.56
C GLN A 48 -4.77 5.23 8.07
N ASP A 49 -5.04 4.05 8.59
CA ASP A 49 -4.94 3.81 10.02
C ASP A 49 -3.47 3.75 10.47
N ARG A 50 -2.65 3.03 9.73
CA ARG A 50 -1.26 2.79 10.12
C ARG A 50 -0.39 4.04 10.01
N PHE A 51 -0.59 4.81 8.95
CA PHE A 51 0.26 5.96 8.63
C PHE A 51 -0.40 7.30 8.92
N ARG A 52 -1.62 7.29 9.41
CA ARG A 52 -2.37 8.50 9.79
C ARG A 52 -2.51 9.46 8.63
N ILE A 53 -2.91 8.95 7.47
CA ILE A 53 -3.12 9.71 6.26
C ILE A 53 -4.56 9.53 5.78
N ALA A 54 -4.99 10.44 4.89
CA ALA A 54 -6.25 10.27 4.17
C ALA A 54 -5.90 10.03 2.71
N VAL A 55 -6.38 8.94 2.13
CA VAL A 55 -6.14 8.63 0.72
C VAL A 55 -7.35 9.08 -0.09
N PRO A 56 -7.22 10.17 -0.89
CA PRO A 56 -8.34 10.62 -1.71
C PRO A 56 -8.75 9.56 -2.72
N LEU A 57 -10.02 9.52 -3.05
CA LEU A 57 -10.54 8.51 -3.97
C LEU A 57 -9.80 8.55 -5.32
N GLN A 58 -9.45 9.74 -5.78
CA GLN A 58 -8.74 9.91 -7.05
C GLN A 58 -7.34 9.31 -7.05
N GLU A 59 -6.77 9.07 -5.86
CA GLU A 59 -5.45 8.44 -5.75
C GLU A 59 -5.54 6.92 -5.71
N ILE A 60 -6.74 6.38 -5.57
CA ILE A 60 -6.94 4.93 -5.55
C ILE A 60 -7.05 4.47 -7.01
N SER A 61 -5.90 4.20 -7.61
CA SER A 61 -5.80 3.86 -9.03
C SER A 61 -4.88 2.67 -9.22
N PRO A 62 -5.01 1.95 -10.33
CA PRO A 62 -4.09 0.83 -10.62
C PRO A 62 -2.62 1.25 -10.64
N ALA A 63 -2.34 2.47 -11.13
CA ALA A 63 -0.96 2.94 -11.19
C ALA A 63 -0.36 3.12 -9.80
N ASN A 64 -1.12 3.68 -8.86
CA ASN A 64 -0.62 3.93 -7.51
C ASN A 64 -0.55 2.66 -6.67
N PHE A 65 -1.35 1.66 -7.01
CA PHE A 65 -1.42 0.40 -6.23
C PHE A 65 -0.86 -0.79 -7.00
N ARG A 66 0.03 -0.54 -7.95
CA ARG A 66 0.62 -1.60 -8.75
C ARG A 66 1.62 -2.43 -7.97
N THR A 67 2.50 -1.78 -7.22
CA THR A 67 3.55 -2.45 -6.44
C THR A 67 3.65 -1.82 -5.07
N VAL A 68 4.36 -2.49 -4.17
CA VAL A 68 4.63 -1.91 -2.85
C VAL A 68 5.40 -0.59 -2.99
N ASP A 69 6.31 -0.51 -3.96
CA ASP A 69 7.07 0.72 -4.19
C ASP A 69 6.16 1.89 -4.52
N THR A 70 5.19 1.69 -5.42
CA THR A 70 4.27 2.78 -5.77
C THR A 70 3.34 3.13 -4.61
N ILE A 71 2.91 2.13 -3.84
CA ILE A 71 2.08 2.37 -2.65
C ILE A 71 2.87 3.16 -1.61
N ALA A 72 4.11 2.78 -1.36
CA ALA A 72 4.95 3.49 -0.38
C ALA A 72 5.20 4.93 -0.81
N SER A 73 5.41 5.15 -2.10
CA SER A 73 5.59 6.52 -2.63
C SER A 73 4.35 7.36 -2.39
N LEU A 74 3.17 6.78 -2.60
CA LEU A 74 1.91 7.47 -2.35
C LEU A 74 1.78 7.83 -0.86
N VAL A 75 2.05 6.87 0.01
CA VAL A 75 1.97 7.09 1.46
C VAL A 75 2.89 8.22 1.88
N GLU A 76 4.13 8.19 1.42
CA GLU A 76 5.12 9.21 1.80
C GLU A 76 4.75 10.58 1.27
N ARG A 77 4.20 10.65 0.07
CA ARG A 77 3.74 11.93 -0.48
C ARG A 77 2.57 12.48 0.34
N LEU A 78 1.62 11.65 0.71
CA LEU A 78 0.48 12.10 1.49
C LEU A 78 0.89 12.52 2.90
N GLN A 79 1.90 11.86 3.48
CA GLN A 79 2.44 12.27 4.77
C GLN A 79 3.06 13.66 4.68
N ARG A 80 3.81 13.94 3.62
CA ARG A 80 4.42 15.24 3.42
C ARG A 80 3.37 16.33 3.21
N GLU A 81 2.34 16.02 2.43
CA GLU A 81 1.25 16.98 2.20
C GLU A 81 0.50 17.30 3.49
N ARG A 82 0.29 16.29 4.33
CA ARG A 82 -0.37 16.50 5.61
C ARG A 82 0.46 17.39 6.53
N GLU A 83 1.77 17.19 6.52
CA GLU A 83 2.67 18.00 7.35
C GLU A 83 2.79 19.43 6.84
N SER A 84 2.62 19.63 5.54
CA SER A 84 2.70 20.95 4.94
C SER A 84 1.46 21.80 5.16
N VAL A 85 0.31 21.16 5.41
CA VAL A 85 -0.95 21.84 5.64
C VAL A 85 -1.03 22.32 7.08
N ARG A 86 -1.29 23.59 7.27
CA ARG A 86 -1.39 24.19 8.60
C ARG A 86 -2.71 24.87 8.78
#